data_99f4f3d9161fedd94116e551d83795e1
#
_entry.id   99f4f3d9161fedd94116e551d83795e1
#
_cell.length_a   1.000
_cell.length_b   1.000
_cell.length_c   1.000
_cell.angle_alpha   90.00
_cell.angle_beta   90.00
_cell.angle_gamma   90.00
#
_symmetry.space_group_name_H-M   'P 1'
#
loop_
_entity.id
_entity.type
_entity.pdbx_description
1 polymer ?
#
loop_
_entity_poly.entity_id
_entity_poly.type
_entity_poly.pdbx_seq_one_letter_code
_entity_poly.pdbx_strand_id
1 'polypeptide(L)'
;MSRLNELLQQAGNIGRNEDGSITRLGFSEKYFQALEFLKGRMRELGMQVETDPVGNLHGVLQGSDPEAKSIVLGSHMDTVMQGGVYDGMLGVTGALEVAARLKDEGRTLRHPLEIWGFNMEESSILGGTFGSRCVTGMLDPDIPGYAEKLATVSY
;
A
#
# COMPACT_ATOMS: atom_id res chain seq x y z
N MET A 1 6.73 20.45 10.96
CA MET A 1 6.69 19.58 9.74
C MET A 1 5.22 19.23 9.53
N SER A 2 4.73 19.02 8.31
CA SER A 2 3.32 18.59 8.13
C SER A 2 3.17 17.11 8.47
N ARG A 3 1.97 16.70 8.92
CA ARG A 3 1.64 15.29 9.22
C ARG A 3 1.99 14.35 8.06
N LEU A 4 1.70 14.77 6.82
CA LEU A 4 2.05 14.01 5.63
C LEU A 4 3.57 13.76 5.54
N ASN A 5 4.38 14.80 5.76
CA ASN A 5 5.84 14.66 5.71
C ASN A 5 6.37 13.75 6.83
N GLU A 6 5.81 13.84 8.02
CA GLU A 6 6.17 12.97 9.15
C GLU A 6 5.84 11.51 8.84
N LEU A 7 4.64 11.27 8.34
CA LEU A 7 4.19 9.92 7.97
C LEU A 7 5.06 9.33 6.85
N LEU A 8 5.33 10.14 5.81
CA LEU A 8 6.17 9.73 4.69
C LEU A 8 7.61 9.41 5.13
N GLN A 9 8.18 10.21 6.01
CA GLN A 9 9.51 9.92 6.55
C GLN A 9 9.54 8.68 7.43
N GLN A 10 8.54 8.49 8.28
CA GLN A 10 8.43 7.28 9.10
C GLN A 10 8.32 6.02 8.24
N ALA A 11 7.44 6.03 7.23
CA ALA A 11 7.30 4.93 6.27
C ALA A 11 8.59 4.76 5.42
N GLY A 12 9.20 5.87 5.00
CA GLY A 12 10.43 5.89 4.20
C GLY A 12 11.67 5.41 4.96
N ASN A 13 11.66 5.44 6.30
CA ASN A 13 12.77 4.88 7.09
C ASN A 13 12.77 3.35 7.09
N ILE A 14 11.66 2.71 6.78
CA ILE A 14 11.57 1.25 6.67
C ILE A 14 12.19 0.81 5.34
N GLY A 15 13.36 0.21 5.41
CA GLY A 15 14.16 -0.18 4.25
C GLY A 15 15.16 0.87 3.78
N ARG A 16 15.44 1.93 4.59
CA ARG A 16 16.45 2.94 4.25
C ARG A 16 17.85 2.36 4.27
N ASN A 17 18.58 2.61 3.19
CA ASN A 17 19.98 2.27 3.02
C ASN A 17 20.89 3.40 3.58
N GLU A 18 22.18 3.11 3.72
CA GLU A 18 23.19 4.07 4.20
C GLU A 18 23.32 5.30 3.28
N ASP A 19 23.13 5.12 1.98
CA ASP A 19 23.14 6.20 0.97
C ASP A 19 21.86 7.06 0.96
N GLY A 20 20.87 6.72 1.81
CA GLY A 20 19.60 7.41 1.93
C GLY A 20 18.51 6.91 0.97
N SER A 21 18.83 6.03 0.03
CA SER A 21 17.84 5.36 -0.81
C SER A 21 17.00 4.35 -0.02
N ILE A 22 15.95 3.83 -0.61
CA ILE A 22 15.06 2.85 0.02
C ILE A 22 15.11 1.54 -0.76
N THR A 23 15.30 0.44 -0.05
CA THR A 23 15.13 -0.91 -0.60
C THR A 23 14.10 -1.67 0.21
N ARG A 24 12.91 -1.82 -0.37
CA ARG A 24 11.76 -2.49 0.23
C ARG A 24 11.07 -3.31 -0.86
N LEU A 25 11.72 -4.39 -1.25
CA LEU A 25 11.19 -5.26 -2.31
C LEU A 25 9.89 -5.92 -1.87
N GLY A 26 8.98 -6.15 -2.81
CA GLY A 26 7.75 -6.85 -2.54
C GLY A 26 7.99 -8.22 -1.88
N PHE A 27 7.14 -8.63 -0.97
CA PHE A 27 7.24 -9.81 -0.11
C PHE A 27 8.47 -9.88 0.81
N SER A 28 9.33 -8.87 0.84
CA SER A 28 10.47 -8.84 1.77
C SER A 28 10.02 -8.56 3.20
N GLU A 29 10.89 -8.86 4.17
CA GLU A 29 10.67 -8.49 5.58
C GLU A 29 10.39 -6.98 5.73
N LYS A 30 11.12 -6.13 5.00
CA LYS A 30 10.93 -4.67 5.02
C LYS A 30 9.57 -4.26 4.47
N TYR A 31 9.06 -4.97 3.45
CA TYR A 31 7.72 -4.77 2.96
C TYR A 31 6.67 -5.04 4.05
N PHE A 32 6.76 -6.19 4.73
CA PHE A 32 5.82 -6.53 5.79
C PHE A 32 5.93 -5.62 7.01
N GLN A 33 7.12 -5.11 7.34
CA GLN A 33 7.29 -4.07 8.37
C GLN A 33 6.54 -2.78 7.98
N ALA A 34 6.64 -2.33 6.73
CA ALA A 34 5.91 -1.15 6.24
C ALA A 34 4.40 -1.39 6.20
N LEU A 35 3.97 -2.59 5.78
CA LEU A 35 2.56 -2.99 5.78
C LEU A 35 1.96 -2.91 7.20
N GLU A 36 2.61 -3.50 8.21
CA GLU A 36 2.09 -3.45 9.59
C GLU A 36 2.11 -2.02 10.16
N PHE A 37 3.11 -1.22 9.83
CA PHE A 37 3.15 0.19 10.19
C PHE A 37 1.92 0.95 9.63
N LEU A 38 1.64 0.81 8.33
CA LEU A 38 0.51 1.47 7.67
C LEU A 38 -0.84 0.94 8.16
N LYS A 39 -0.97 -0.37 8.43
CA LYS A 39 -2.17 -0.94 9.09
C LYS A 39 -2.45 -0.28 10.43
N GLY A 40 -1.42 -0.04 11.22
CA GLY A 40 -1.54 0.71 12.48
C GLY A 40 -2.12 2.11 12.27
N ARG A 41 -1.58 2.85 11.29
CA ARG A 41 -2.07 4.19 10.93
C ARG A 41 -3.51 4.21 10.45
N MET A 42 -3.89 3.25 9.61
CA MET A 42 -5.29 3.10 9.16
C MET A 42 -6.25 2.82 10.32
N ARG A 43 -5.86 1.92 11.24
CA ARG A 43 -6.67 1.61 12.43
C ARG A 43 -6.85 2.82 13.35
N GLU A 44 -5.82 3.64 13.56
CA GLU A 44 -5.89 4.90 14.32
C GLU A 44 -6.89 5.89 13.71
N LEU A 45 -7.11 5.83 12.40
CA LEU A 45 -8.11 6.62 11.68
C LEU A 45 -9.52 6.03 11.77
N GLY A 46 -9.67 4.84 12.34
CA GLY A 46 -10.97 4.15 12.45
C GLY A 46 -11.34 3.34 11.21
N MET A 47 -10.39 3.05 10.35
CA MET A 47 -10.62 2.21 9.16
C MET A 47 -10.71 0.72 9.52
N GLN A 48 -11.53 0.00 8.80
CA GLN A 48 -11.45 -1.47 8.73
C GLN A 48 -10.28 -1.83 7.84
N VAL A 49 -9.38 -2.72 8.30
CA VAL A 49 -8.10 -2.97 7.63
C VAL A 49 -7.86 -4.46 7.48
N GLU A 50 -7.53 -4.87 6.27
CA GLU A 50 -7.18 -6.24 5.92
C GLU A 50 -5.92 -6.30 5.04
N THR A 51 -5.42 -7.49 4.85
CA THR A 51 -4.37 -7.81 3.89
C THR A 51 -4.90 -8.94 3.02
N ASP A 52 -4.86 -8.76 1.72
CA ASP A 52 -5.32 -9.79 0.80
C ASP A 52 -4.30 -10.95 0.66
N PRO A 53 -4.65 -12.05 -0.01
CA PRO A 53 -3.76 -13.22 -0.14
C PRO A 53 -2.43 -12.95 -0.87
N VAL A 54 -2.33 -11.86 -1.64
CA VAL A 54 -1.10 -11.47 -2.34
C VAL A 54 -0.34 -10.35 -1.64
N GLY A 55 -0.75 -10.03 -0.41
CA GLY A 55 -0.04 -9.09 0.45
C GLY A 55 -0.37 -7.63 0.19
N ASN A 56 -1.40 -7.29 -0.59
CA ASN A 56 -1.87 -5.92 -0.69
C ASN A 56 -2.51 -5.45 0.62
N LEU A 57 -2.28 -4.21 0.98
CA LEU A 57 -2.95 -3.54 2.08
C LEU A 57 -4.26 -2.94 1.59
N HIS A 58 -5.36 -3.22 2.29
CA HIS A 58 -6.67 -2.63 2.03
C HIS A 58 -7.27 -2.07 3.31
N GLY A 59 -7.71 -0.83 3.26
CA GLY A 59 -8.39 -0.16 4.37
C GLY A 59 -9.65 0.54 3.90
N VAL A 60 -10.73 0.45 4.68
CA VAL A 60 -12.04 1.05 4.37
C VAL A 60 -12.47 1.99 5.49
N LEU A 61 -12.66 3.26 5.18
CA LEU A 61 -13.36 4.22 6.01
C LEU A 61 -14.81 4.30 5.53
N GLN A 62 -15.74 3.91 6.39
CA GLN A 62 -17.17 3.85 6.04
C GLN A 62 -17.73 5.23 5.70
N GLY A 63 -18.58 5.27 4.66
CA GLY A 63 -19.39 6.42 4.31
C GLY A 63 -20.73 6.43 5.05
N SER A 64 -21.52 7.47 4.84
CA SER A 64 -22.90 7.55 5.36
C SER A 64 -23.90 6.69 4.58
N ASP A 65 -23.54 6.26 3.37
CA ASP A 65 -24.34 5.40 2.50
C ASP A 65 -23.49 4.16 2.14
N PRO A 66 -23.68 3.04 2.87
CA PRO A 66 -22.87 1.83 2.65
C PRO A 66 -23.13 1.15 1.30
N GLU A 67 -24.25 1.44 0.64
CA GLU A 67 -24.60 0.92 -0.70
C GLU A 67 -23.98 1.77 -1.83
N ALA A 68 -23.42 2.93 -1.50
CA ALA A 68 -22.76 3.74 -2.50
C ALA A 68 -21.41 3.10 -2.92
N LYS A 69 -21.08 3.23 -4.20
CA LYS A 69 -19.76 2.79 -4.70
C LYS A 69 -18.64 3.55 -3.99
N SER A 70 -17.57 2.86 -3.65
CA SER A 70 -16.41 3.44 -2.95
C SER A 70 -15.66 4.45 -3.82
N ILE A 71 -15.05 5.42 -3.15
CA ILE A 71 -13.96 6.24 -3.70
C ILE A 71 -12.67 5.50 -3.34
N VAL A 72 -11.87 5.17 -4.35
CA VAL A 72 -10.65 4.41 -4.17
C VAL A 72 -9.42 5.30 -4.35
N LEU A 73 -8.54 5.32 -3.38
CA LEU A 73 -7.22 5.96 -3.42
C LEU A 73 -6.16 4.91 -3.17
N GLY A 74 -5.00 5.06 -3.74
CA GLY A 74 -3.91 4.13 -3.45
C GLY A 74 -2.69 4.30 -4.34
N SER A 75 -1.68 3.53 -4.03
CA SER A 75 -0.44 3.37 -4.77
C SER A 75 0.25 2.12 -4.28
N HIS A 76 1.53 1.92 -4.63
CA HIS A 76 2.30 0.77 -4.16
C HIS A 76 3.12 1.09 -2.92
N MET A 77 3.54 0.04 -2.21
CA MET A 77 4.36 0.14 -1.01
C MET A 77 5.78 -0.41 -1.22
N ASP A 78 5.97 -1.28 -2.21
CA ASP A 78 7.28 -1.80 -2.57
C ASP A 78 8.13 -0.77 -3.31
N THR A 79 9.42 -1.03 -3.43
CA THR A 79 10.38 -0.22 -4.18
C THR A 79 11.24 -1.12 -5.04
N VAL A 80 11.87 -0.54 -6.06
CA VAL A 80 13.06 -1.14 -6.66
C VAL A 80 14.22 -1.14 -5.64
N MET A 81 15.32 -1.82 -5.95
CA MET A 81 16.57 -1.65 -5.21
C MET A 81 17.04 -0.19 -5.33
N GLN A 82 17.41 0.40 -4.19
CA GLN A 82 17.86 1.80 -4.12
C GLN A 82 16.84 2.80 -4.71
N GLY A 83 15.56 2.54 -4.46
CA GLY A 83 14.46 3.40 -4.90
C GLY A 83 14.38 4.73 -4.16
N GLY A 84 13.50 5.60 -4.65
CA GLY A 84 13.20 6.90 -4.05
C GLY A 84 12.21 6.82 -2.89
N VAL A 85 12.31 7.75 -1.93
CA VAL A 85 11.43 7.78 -0.75
C VAL A 85 9.97 8.12 -1.10
N TYR A 86 9.76 8.79 -2.22
CA TYR A 86 8.43 9.25 -2.65
C TYR A 86 7.69 8.23 -3.52
N ASP A 87 8.46 7.39 -4.20
CA ASP A 87 7.92 6.46 -5.19
C ASP A 87 6.96 5.47 -4.53
N GLY A 88 5.73 5.41 -5.04
CA GLY A 88 4.61 4.66 -4.47
C GLY A 88 4.14 5.16 -3.11
N MET A 89 5.05 5.28 -2.15
CA MET A 89 4.72 5.59 -0.75
C MET A 89 4.05 6.96 -0.58
N LEU A 90 4.37 7.95 -1.40
CA LEU A 90 3.69 9.25 -1.36
C LEU A 90 2.19 9.10 -1.66
N GLY A 91 1.81 8.23 -2.60
CA GLY A 91 0.41 8.00 -2.94
C GLY A 91 -0.36 7.37 -1.78
N VAL A 92 0.22 6.36 -1.12
CA VAL A 92 -0.40 5.70 0.05
C VAL A 92 -0.50 6.63 1.24
N THR A 93 0.58 7.35 1.58
CA THR A 93 0.58 8.29 2.71
C THR A 93 -0.28 9.52 2.44
N GLY A 94 -0.36 9.97 1.18
CA GLY A 94 -1.28 11.03 0.75
C GLY A 94 -2.75 10.64 0.91
N ALA A 95 -3.10 9.39 0.58
CA ALA A 95 -4.44 8.85 0.81
C ALA A 95 -4.79 8.81 2.31
N LEU A 96 -3.84 8.40 3.16
CA LEU A 96 -4.01 8.44 4.62
C LEU A 96 -4.18 9.86 5.15
N GLU A 97 -3.47 10.85 4.59
CA GLU A 97 -3.64 12.26 4.96
C GLU A 97 -5.05 12.75 4.62
N VAL A 98 -5.63 12.32 3.47
CA VAL A 98 -7.03 12.63 3.13
C VAL A 98 -7.99 12.08 4.19
N ALA A 99 -7.85 10.80 4.55
CA ALA A 99 -8.68 10.19 5.60
C ALA A 99 -8.53 10.89 6.95
N ALA A 100 -7.28 11.25 7.31
CA ALA A 100 -7.00 11.97 8.54
C ALA A 100 -7.63 13.36 8.59
N ARG A 101 -7.63 14.10 7.48
CA ARG A 101 -8.29 15.41 7.38
C ARG A 101 -9.80 15.30 7.51
N LEU A 102 -10.42 14.31 6.87
CA LEU A 102 -11.85 14.05 7.04
C LEU A 102 -12.20 13.82 8.52
N LYS A 103 -11.40 13.04 9.22
CA LYS A 103 -11.56 12.79 10.66
C LYS A 103 -11.39 14.07 11.49
N ASP A 104 -10.34 14.85 11.25
CA ASP A 104 -10.06 16.10 11.98
C ASP A 104 -11.18 17.14 11.79
N GLU A 105 -11.77 17.19 10.60
CA GLU A 105 -12.87 18.09 10.26
C GLU A 105 -14.25 17.54 10.68
N GLY A 106 -14.31 16.33 11.26
CA GLY A 106 -15.56 15.67 11.63
C GLY A 106 -16.48 15.39 10.42
N ARG A 107 -15.89 15.21 9.24
CA ARG A 107 -16.63 15.01 7.99
C ARG A 107 -16.74 13.53 7.65
N THR A 108 -17.94 13.10 7.34
CA THR A 108 -18.22 11.78 6.77
C THR A 108 -18.61 11.95 5.30
N LEU A 109 -17.91 11.26 4.42
CA LEU A 109 -18.30 11.22 3.01
C LEU A 109 -19.58 10.39 2.84
N ARG A 110 -20.34 10.65 1.78
CA ARG A 110 -21.46 9.78 1.41
C ARG A 110 -20.94 8.39 1.03
N HIS A 111 -19.91 8.34 0.21
CA HIS A 111 -19.29 7.14 -0.31
C HIS A 111 -18.26 6.59 0.69
N PRO A 112 -18.11 5.28 0.82
CA PRO A 112 -16.95 4.71 1.51
C PRO A 112 -15.65 5.18 0.83
N LEU A 113 -14.60 5.39 1.63
CA LEU A 113 -13.25 5.69 1.15
C LEU A 113 -12.39 4.44 1.34
N GLU A 114 -11.91 3.89 0.25
CA GLU A 114 -10.97 2.78 0.25
C GLU A 114 -9.55 3.27 -0.01
N ILE A 115 -8.60 2.75 0.75
CA ILE A 115 -7.18 3.01 0.56
C ILE A 115 -6.47 1.69 0.30
N TRP A 116 -5.76 1.63 -0.82
CA TRP A 116 -4.98 0.48 -1.23
C TRP A 116 -3.48 0.78 -1.20
N GLY A 117 -2.71 -0.16 -0.64
CA GLY A 117 -1.26 -0.22 -0.76
C GLY A 117 -0.87 -1.50 -1.49
N PHE A 118 -0.52 -1.39 -2.76
CA PHE A 118 -0.25 -2.55 -3.61
C PHE A 118 1.15 -3.13 -3.36
N ASN A 119 1.26 -4.44 -3.54
CA ASN A 119 2.49 -5.21 -3.45
C ASN A 119 3.01 -5.56 -4.84
N MET A 120 4.33 -5.58 -5.02
CA MET A 120 4.97 -6.02 -6.27
C MET A 120 4.52 -5.22 -7.50
N GLU A 121 4.36 -3.89 -7.35
CA GLU A 121 4.04 -3.00 -8.49
C GLU A 121 5.27 -2.67 -9.32
N GLU A 122 6.42 -2.57 -8.66
CA GLU A 122 7.70 -2.39 -9.34
C GLU A 122 8.15 -3.63 -10.10
N SER A 123 9.12 -3.48 -10.99
CA SER A 123 9.68 -4.59 -11.75
C SER A 123 10.17 -5.70 -10.84
N SER A 124 9.59 -6.87 -10.97
CA SER A 124 9.88 -8.04 -10.19
C SER A 124 9.95 -9.28 -11.07
N ILE A 125 10.30 -10.40 -10.47
CA ILE A 125 10.25 -11.72 -11.14
C ILE A 125 8.83 -12.10 -11.62
N LEU A 126 7.79 -11.45 -11.07
CA LEU A 126 6.39 -11.66 -11.45
C LEU A 126 5.90 -10.66 -12.50
N GLY A 127 6.78 -9.77 -12.99
CA GLY A 127 6.41 -8.62 -13.80
C GLY A 127 5.93 -7.44 -12.96
N GLY A 128 5.81 -6.26 -13.57
CA GLY A 128 5.27 -5.07 -12.89
C GLY A 128 3.76 -5.16 -12.67
N THR A 129 3.25 -4.33 -11.76
CA THR A 129 1.82 -4.18 -11.46
C THR A 129 1.13 -5.47 -10.98
N PHE A 130 1.89 -6.35 -10.29
CA PHE A 130 1.35 -7.64 -9.87
C PHE A 130 0.17 -7.49 -8.91
N GLY A 131 0.33 -6.71 -7.83
CA GLY A 131 -0.70 -6.55 -6.81
C GLY A 131 -1.98 -5.93 -7.34
N SER A 132 -1.89 -4.85 -8.11
CA SER A 132 -3.06 -4.19 -8.71
C SER A 132 -3.75 -5.06 -9.78
N ARG A 133 -2.99 -5.84 -10.54
CA ARG A 133 -3.57 -6.81 -11.50
C ARG A 133 -4.32 -7.94 -10.80
N CYS A 134 -3.87 -8.38 -9.64
CA CYS A 134 -4.62 -9.35 -8.83
C CYS A 134 -5.97 -8.79 -8.40
N VAL A 135 -6.01 -7.56 -7.89
CA VAL A 135 -7.25 -6.91 -7.44
C VAL A 135 -8.23 -6.67 -8.59
N THR A 136 -7.74 -6.32 -9.77
CA THR A 136 -8.58 -6.05 -10.94
C THR A 136 -8.96 -7.30 -11.74
N GLY A 137 -8.49 -8.49 -11.33
CA GLY A 137 -8.71 -9.75 -12.06
C GLY A 137 -8.02 -9.79 -13.43
N MET A 138 -7.00 -8.95 -13.64
CA MET A 138 -6.23 -8.89 -14.89
C MET A 138 -4.98 -9.76 -14.86
N LEU A 139 -4.77 -10.51 -13.80
CA LEU A 139 -3.70 -11.49 -13.73
C LEU A 139 -4.11 -12.71 -14.56
N ASP A 140 -3.26 -13.08 -15.52
CA ASP A 140 -3.44 -14.33 -16.24
C ASP A 140 -3.00 -15.49 -15.33
N PRO A 141 -3.92 -16.37 -14.89
CA PRO A 141 -3.59 -17.48 -14.02
C PRO A 141 -2.71 -18.54 -14.71
N ASP A 142 -2.71 -18.54 -16.05
CA ASP A 142 -2.02 -19.53 -16.87
C ASP A 142 -0.62 -19.07 -17.31
N ILE A 143 -0.08 -17.97 -16.73
CA ILE A 143 1.30 -17.56 -17.02
C ILE A 143 2.27 -18.68 -16.61
N PRO A 144 2.97 -19.31 -17.58
CA PRO A 144 3.90 -20.39 -17.28
C PRO A 144 4.96 -19.98 -16.27
N GLY A 145 5.18 -20.82 -15.25
CA GLY A 145 6.22 -20.62 -14.25
C GLY A 145 5.88 -19.64 -13.11
N TYR A 146 4.63 -19.21 -12.95
CA TYR A 146 4.22 -18.32 -11.85
C TYR A 146 4.48 -18.97 -10.48
N ALA A 147 4.03 -20.22 -10.30
CA ALA A 147 4.24 -20.96 -9.05
C ALA A 147 5.73 -21.19 -8.75
N GLU A 148 6.51 -21.50 -9.78
CA GLU A 148 7.97 -21.67 -9.67
C GLU A 148 8.66 -20.36 -9.31
N LYS A 149 8.27 -19.24 -9.92
CA LYS A 149 8.79 -17.91 -9.62
C LYS A 149 8.44 -17.48 -8.20
N LEU A 150 7.21 -17.70 -7.74
CA LEU A 150 6.80 -17.44 -6.35
C LEU A 150 7.63 -18.26 -5.35
N ALA A 151 7.94 -19.51 -5.67
CA ALA A 151 8.78 -20.36 -4.81
C ALA A 151 10.24 -19.86 -4.68
N THR A 152 10.70 -19.00 -5.59
CA THR A 152 12.07 -18.40 -5.53
C THR A 152 12.12 -17.09 -4.77
N VAL A 153 10.98 -16.51 -4.36
CA VAL A 153 10.93 -15.34 -3.49
C VAL A 153 11.32 -15.80 -2.08
N SER A 154 12.58 -15.63 -1.73
CA SER A 154 13.04 -15.88 -0.35
C SER A 154 12.66 -14.67 0.52
N TYR A 155 12.02 -14.94 1.62
CA TYR A 155 11.67 -13.99 2.67
C TYR A 155 12.88 -13.64 3.53
#